data_5397ed26459e10d3a5fb63e2129dbf46
#
_entry.id   5397ed26459e10d3a5fb63e2129dbf46
#
_cell.length_a   1.000
_cell.length_b   1.000
_cell.length_c   1.000
_cell.angle_alpha   90.00
_cell.angle_beta   90.00
_cell.angle_gamma   90.00
#
_symmetry.space_group_name_H-M   'P 1'
#
loop_
_entity.id
_entity.type
_entity.pdbx_description
1 polymer ?
#
loop_
_entity_poly.entity_id
_entity_poly.type
_entity_poly.pdbx_seq_one_letter_code
_entity_poly.pdbx_strand_id
1 'polypeptide(L)'
;MQLEQKEDQAQFKLKNATASIKERRRRGLTWYPVNITQEDIGFGGKVVLELERPAHRQDLHLFQVGKNACVFSNAPGYSGTHSASERPVLSGVVTSVRRNKLVLATTKEELPDWVINASTQNGSTPNGSTLGIDLTFDEVSYREMHQALNDVIGANGNRLAELCDVLLGVRQASYREPQADDLFYPSALNDSQLVAVRHVISAQDVAIIHGPPGTGKTT
;
A
#
# COMPACT_ATOMS: atom_id res chain seq x y z
N MET A 1 14.29 0.02 -14.55
CA MET A 1 13.81 0.10 -13.17
C MET A 1 14.39 1.28 -12.37
N GLN A 2 15.72 1.44 -12.14
CA GLN A 2 16.26 2.61 -11.40
C GLN A 2 15.98 3.96 -12.07
N LEU A 3 16.07 4.04 -13.39
CA LEU A 3 15.74 5.27 -14.15
C LEU A 3 14.25 5.56 -14.08
N GLU A 4 13.40 4.55 -14.22
CA GLU A 4 11.95 4.65 -14.10
C GLU A 4 11.54 5.12 -12.69
N GLN A 5 12.10 4.51 -11.63
CA GLN A 5 11.86 4.96 -10.25
C GLN A 5 12.21 6.44 -10.04
N LYS A 6 13.36 6.89 -10.56
CA LYS A 6 13.79 8.27 -10.45
C LYS A 6 12.86 9.23 -11.20
N GLU A 7 12.43 8.83 -12.39
CA GLU A 7 11.50 9.61 -13.20
C GLU A 7 10.12 9.71 -12.52
N ASP A 8 9.55 8.58 -12.09
CA ASP A 8 8.28 8.55 -11.38
C ASP A 8 8.30 9.35 -10.08
N GLN A 9 9.40 9.26 -9.32
CA GLN A 9 9.59 10.04 -8.11
C GLN A 9 9.70 11.55 -8.43
N ALA A 10 10.42 11.91 -9.49
CA ALA A 10 10.56 13.30 -9.91
C ALA A 10 9.21 13.87 -10.37
N GLN A 11 8.45 13.12 -11.17
CA GLN A 11 7.10 13.51 -11.61
C GLN A 11 6.12 13.62 -10.44
N PHE A 12 6.15 12.68 -9.48
CA PHE A 12 5.33 12.74 -8.28
C PHE A 12 5.65 13.99 -7.45
N LYS A 13 6.93 14.26 -7.22
CA LYS A 13 7.38 15.47 -6.51
C LYS A 13 6.96 16.74 -7.23
N LEU A 14 7.17 16.82 -8.54
CA LEU A 14 6.80 17.98 -9.35
C LEU A 14 5.29 18.25 -9.29
N LYS A 15 4.46 17.22 -9.46
CA LYS A 15 3.00 17.32 -9.43
C LYS A 15 2.44 17.73 -8.06
N ASN A 16 3.13 17.37 -6.97
CA ASN A 16 2.66 17.61 -5.60
C ASN A 16 3.29 18.81 -4.92
N ALA A 17 4.53 19.19 -5.27
CA ALA A 17 5.25 20.31 -4.66
C ALA A 17 4.53 21.66 -4.87
N THR A 18 3.91 21.86 -6.03
CA THR A 18 3.20 23.10 -6.39
C THR A 18 1.70 23.03 -6.17
N ALA A 19 1.15 21.83 -5.90
CA ALA A 19 -0.29 21.63 -5.76
C ALA A 19 -0.79 22.12 -4.39
N SER A 20 -1.81 22.95 -4.37
CA SER A 20 -2.50 23.35 -3.15
C SER A 20 -3.18 22.13 -2.47
N ILE A 21 -3.45 22.24 -1.15
CA ILE A 21 -4.21 21.21 -0.42
C ILE A 21 -5.55 20.93 -1.12
N LYS A 22 -6.22 21.95 -1.63
CA LYS A 22 -7.49 21.81 -2.37
C LYS A 22 -7.32 20.96 -3.63
N GLU A 23 -6.24 21.17 -4.37
CA GLU A 23 -5.95 20.42 -5.59
C GLU A 23 -5.57 18.96 -5.28
N ARG A 24 -4.70 18.73 -4.28
CA ARG A 24 -4.33 17.37 -3.84
C ARG A 24 -5.56 16.58 -3.34
N ARG A 25 -6.48 17.24 -2.61
CA ARG A 25 -7.76 16.64 -2.22
C ARG A 25 -8.60 16.25 -3.43
N ARG A 26 -8.74 17.13 -4.43
CA ARG A 26 -9.50 16.85 -5.66
C ARG A 26 -8.93 15.63 -6.40
N ARG A 27 -7.62 15.44 -6.34
CA ARG A 27 -6.93 14.25 -6.90
C ARG A 27 -7.03 13.00 -6.03
N GLY A 28 -7.63 13.08 -4.86
CA GLY A 28 -7.75 11.97 -3.92
C GLY A 28 -6.47 11.61 -3.16
N LEU A 29 -5.45 12.47 -3.20
CA LEU A 29 -4.15 12.24 -2.59
C LEU A 29 -4.07 12.71 -1.14
N THR A 30 -5.04 13.51 -0.70
CA THR A 30 -5.02 14.19 0.61
C THR A 30 -6.36 14.11 1.31
N TRP A 31 -6.35 13.80 2.60
CA TRP A 31 -7.46 14.14 3.51
C TRP A 31 -7.05 15.35 4.35
N TYR A 32 -7.88 16.37 4.32
CA TYR A 32 -7.72 17.60 5.11
C TYR A 32 -9.06 18.31 5.33
N PRO A 33 -9.39 18.75 6.56
CA PRO A 33 -8.69 18.42 7.79
C PRO A 33 -8.92 16.97 8.23
N VAL A 34 -8.09 16.47 9.13
CA VAL A 34 -8.29 15.19 9.84
C VAL A 34 -8.08 15.39 11.33
N ASN A 35 -8.78 14.59 12.15
CA ASN A 35 -8.60 14.53 13.58
C ASN A 35 -7.97 13.19 13.97
N ILE A 36 -7.14 13.15 14.98
CA ILE A 36 -6.71 11.91 15.63
C ILE A 36 -7.83 11.51 16.59
N THR A 37 -8.43 10.34 16.39
CA THR A 37 -9.51 9.82 17.22
C THR A 37 -9.04 8.76 18.18
N GLN A 38 -7.93 8.07 17.85
CA GLN A 38 -7.33 7.04 18.69
C GLN A 38 -5.83 6.96 18.44
N GLU A 39 -5.09 6.70 19.51
CA GLU A 39 -3.66 6.41 19.50
C GLU A 39 -3.44 5.07 20.21
N ASP A 40 -2.74 4.16 19.56
CA ASP A 40 -2.40 2.85 20.06
C ASP A 40 -0.92 2.55 19.86
N ILE A 41 -0.41 1.54 20.56
CA ILE A 41 0.92 0.98 20.33
C ILE A 41 0.76 -0.31 19.51
N GLY A 42 1.32 -0.31 18.33
CA GLY A 42 1.31 -1.45 17.43
C GLY A 42 2.54 -2.34 17.57
N PHE A 43 2.72 -3.20 16.56
CA PHE A 43 3.84 -4.14 16.52
C PHE A 43 5.20 -3.39 16.54
N GLY A 44 6.12 -3.89 17.38
CA GLY A 44 7.46 -3.30 17.55
C GLY A 44 7.48 -1.96 18.28
N GLY A 45 6.46 -1.65 19.11
CA GLY A 45 6.41 -0.41 19.89
C GLY A 45 6.09 0.85 19.08
N LYS A 46 5.70 0.70 17.82
CA LYS A 46 5.40 1.84 16.95
C LYS A 46 4.01 2.39 17.22
N VAL A 47 3.86 3.72 17.16
CA VAL A 47 2.57 4.37 17.33
C VAL A 47 1.66 4.10 16.13
N VAL A 48 0.41 3.77 16.43
CA VAL A 48 -0.67 3.58 15.44
C VAL A 48 -1.73 4.64 15.68
N LEU A 49 -2.09 5.39 14.64
CA LEU A 49 -3.05 6.48 14.71
C LEU A 49 -4.33 6.15 13.94
N GLU A 50 -5.48 6.28 14.56
CA GLU A 50 -6.75 6.39 13.85
C GLU A 50 -7.01 7.85 13.52
N LEU A 51 -7.12 8.15 12.24
CA LEU A 51 -7.40 9.48 11.70
C LEU A 51 -8.80 9.52 11.12
N GLU A 52 -9.57 10.55 11.45
CA GLU A 52 -10.93 10.73 10.98
C GLU A 52 -11.08 12.06 10.23
N ARG A 53 -11.65 12.00 9.02
CA ARG A 53 -12.07 13.19 8.28
C ARG A 53 -13.55 13.53 8.58
N PRO A 54 -13.98 14.81 8.49
CA PRO A 54 -15.38 15.20 8.70
C PRO A 54 -16.35 14.39 7.82
N ALA A 55 -17.43 13.88 8.41
CA ALA A 55 -18.38 12.98 7.75
C ALA A 55 -19.07 13.58 6.50
N HIS A 56 -19.24 14.93 6.44
CA HIS A 56 -19.78 15.63 5.28
C HIS A 56 -18.80 15.70 4.08
N ARG A 57 -17.53 15.26 4.27
CA ARG A 57 -16.52 15.25 3.24
C ARG A 57 -16.33 13.84 2.69
N GLN A 58 -17.12 13.53 1.64
CA GLN A 58 -17.06 12.25 0.95
C GLN A 58 -16.28 12.34 -0.38
N ASP A 59 -15.24 13.16 -0.42
CA ASP A 59 -14.37 13.26 -1.60
C ASP A 59 -13.82 11.86 -1.95
N LEU A 60 -13.76 11.53 -3.23
CA LEU A 60 -13.06 10.33 -3.71
C LEU A 60 -11.60 10.38 -3.25
N HIS A 61 -11.04 9.23 -2.92
CA HIS A 61 -9.66 9.14 -2.46
C HIS A 61 -8.96 7.88 -2.96
N LEU A 62 -7.62 7.94 -2.99
CA LEU A 62 -6.75 6.86 -3.44
C LEU A 62 -6.06 6.13 -2.27
N PHE A 63 -6.44 6.45 -1.02
CA PHE A 63 -5.93 5.74 0.15
C PHE A 63 -6.38 4.28 0.14
N GLN A 64 -5.42 3.38 0.28
CA GLN A 64 -5.62 1.93 0.32
C GLN A 64 -4.68 1.32 1.35
N VAL A 65 -5.03 0.16 1.89
CA VAL A 65 -4.17 -0.62 2.78
C VAL A 65 -2.84 -0.94 2.07
N GLY A 66 -1.73 -0.79 2.81
CA GLY A 66 -0.38 -0.99 2.29
C GLY A 66 0.25 0.25 1.64
N LYS A 67 -0.50 1.32 1.36
CA LYS A 67 0.06 2.55 0.81
C LYS A 67 0.79 3.37 1.86
N ASN A 68 1.90 3.99 1.45
CA ASN A 68 2.64 4.93 2.28
C ASN A 68 1.92 6.28 2.34
N ALA A 69 1.85 6.85 3.53
CA ALA A 69 1.25 8.16 3.76
C ALA A 69 2.02 8.95 4.82
N CYS A 70 1.82 10.24 4.87
CA CYS A 70 2.39 11.09 5.89
C CYS A 70 1.37 12.08 6.44
N VAL A 71 1.35 12.22 7.76
CA VAL A 71 0.61 13.28 8.46
C VAL A 71 1.42 14.57 8.38
N PHE A 72 0.76 15.68 8.13
CA PHE A 72 1.34 17.03 8.09
C PHE A 72 0.47 18.03 8.86
N SER A 73 1.05 19.15 9.29
CA SER A 73 0.31 20.28 9.88
C SER A 73 0.23 21.45 8.90
N ASN A 74 -0.93 22.10 8.87
CA ASN A 74 -1.17 23.35 8.12
C ASN A 74 -1.42 24.53 9.09
N ALA A 75 -0.90 24.46 10.33
CA ALA A 75 -1.03 25.55 11.29
C ALA A 75 -0.27 26.82 10.81
N PRO A 76 -0.78 28.03 11.15
CA PRO A 76 -0.06 29.28 10.94
C PRO A 76 1.28 29.21 11.63
N GLY A 77 2.36 29.40 11.14
CA GLY A 77 3.73 29.21 11.70
C GLY A 77 4.49 28.05 11.05
N TYR A 78 3.79 27.06 10.50
CA TYR A 78 4.35 26.06 9.59
C TYR A 78 4.06 26.37 8.10
N SER A 79 3.26 27.41 7.82
CA SER A 79 2.91 27.88 6.47
C SER A 79 3.87 28.91 5.89
N GLY A 80 4.90 29.36 6.64
CA GLY A 80 5.85 30.34 6.16
C GLY A 80 6.91 29.74 5.26
N THR A 81 7.14 30.32 4.10
CA THR A 81 8.31 30.34 3.18
C THR A 81 9.20 29.08 3.04
N HIS A 82 8.95 28.00 3.77
CA HIS A 82 9.65 26.75 3.61
C HIS A 82 9.05 25.98 2.43
N SER A 83 9.89 25.48 1.56
CA SER A 83 9.48 24.57 0.48
C SER A 83 8.73 23.37 1.08
N ALA A 84 7.86 22.73 0.32
CA ALA A 84 7.10 21.55 0.78
C ALA A 84 8.00 20.42 1.35
N SER A 85 9.32 20.47 1.05
CA SER A 85 10.35 19.56 1.55
C SER A 85 10.82 19.83 2.99
N GLU A 86 10.46 20.96 3.61
CA GLU A 86 10.95 21.36 4.95
C GLU A 86 9.89 21.28 6.05
N ARG A 87 8.65 20.90 5.71
CA ARG A 87 7.59 20.74 6.72
C ARG A 87 7.81 19.46 7.49
N PRO A 88 7.67 19.49 8.82
CA PRO A 88 7.72 18.28 9.60
C PRO A 88 6.56 17.35 9.18
N VAL A 89 6.90 16.09 8.92
CA VAL A 89 5.92 15.05 8.56
C VAL A 89 6.11 13.81 9.43
N LEU A 90 5.02 13.14 9.72
CA LEU A 90 5.01 11.84 10.39
C LEU A 90 4.61 10.78 9.36
N SER A 91 5.59 10.00 8.91
CA SER A 91 5.40 8.97 7.90
C SER A 91 4.89 7.67 8.50
N GLY A 92 4.15 6.90 7.71
CA GLY A 92 3.67 5.59 8.09
C GLY A 92 3.03 4.85 6.91
N VAL A 93 2.47 3.68 7.22
CA VAL A 93 1.77 2.82 6.27
C VAL A 93 0.29 2.76 6.67
N VAL A 94 -0.58 2.88 5.69
CA VAL A 94 -2.02 2.74 5.87
C VAL A 94 -2.37 1.28 6.13
N THR A 95 -2.96 0.97 7.29
CA THR A 95 -3.31 -0.40 7.68
C THR A 95 -4.82 -0.68 7.60
N SER A 96 -5.65 0.37 7.61
CA SER A 96 -7.10 0.25 7.43
C SER A 96 -7.66 1.53 6.83
N VAL A 97 -8.69 1.39 5.98
CA VAL A 97 -9.47 2.53 5.45
C VAL A 97 -10.94 2.17 5.49
N ARG A 98 -11.76 2.96 6.19
CA ARG A 98 -13.20 2.74 6.33
C ARG A 98 -13.94 4.06 6.24
N ARG A 99 -14.71 4.29 5.17
CA ARG A 99 -15.52 5.52 4.96
C ARG A 99 -14.73 6.81 5.24
N ASN A 100 -14.85 7.34 6.48
CA ASN A 100 -14.21 8.58 6.93
C ASN A 100 -13.04 8.35 7.91
N LYS A 101 -12.69 7.10 8.20
CA LYS A 101 -11.60 6.70 9.12
C LYS A 101 -10.47 6.01 8.38
N LEU A 102 -9.26 6.27 8.81
CA LEU A 102 -8.03 5.67 8.30
C LEU A 102 -7.11 5.36 9.48
N VAL A 103 -6.49 4.18 9.46
CA VAL A 103 -5.48 3.79 10.46
C VAL A 103 -4.11 3.84 9.81
N LEU A 104 -3.19 4.58 10.43
CA LEU A 104 -1.80 4.75 10.02
C LEU A 104 -0.88 4.13 11.05
N ALA A 105 -0.14 3.09 10.68
CA ALA A 105 0.98 2.58 11.47
C ALA A 105 2.22 3.45 11.19
N THR A 106 2.66 4.22 12.18
CA THR A 106 3.76 5.17 12.00
C THR A 106 5.12 4.48 12.06
N THR A 107 6.17 5.21 11.67
CA THR A 107 7.56 4.74 11.78
C THR A 107 8.19 5.09 13.13
N LYS A 108 7.46 5.81 13.99
CA LYS A 108 7.97 6.33 15.27
C LYS A 108 7.39 5.57 16.47
N GLU A 109 8.13 5.56 17.55
CA GLU A 109 7.73 4.99 18.84
C GLU A 109 6.99 6.01 19.71
N GLU A 110 7.22 7.31 19.45
CA GLU A 110 6.56 8.43 20.13
C GLU A 110 6.07 9.44 19.10
N LEU A 111 4.96 10.11 19.42
CA LEU A 111 4.44 11.19 18.60
C LEU A 111 5.30 12.43 18.74
N PRO A 112 5.66 13.10 17.63
CA PRO A 112 6.30 14.40 17.69
C PRO A 112 5.40 15.47 18.34
N ASP A 113 6.01 16.39 19.10
CA ASP A 113 5.29 17.47 19.79
C ASP A 113 4.34 18.27 18.90
N TRP A 114 4.71 18.48 17.64
CA TRP A 114 3.86 19.22 16.71
C TRP A 114 2.55 18.47 16.37
N VAL A 115 2.53 17.14 16.44
CA VAL A 115 1.32 16.33 16.26
C VAL A 115 0.45 16.44 17.51
N ILE A 116 1.06 16.31 18.70
CA ILE A 116 0.38 16.42 19.99
C ILE A 116 -0.25 17.80 20.12
N ASN A 117 0.51 18.86 19.86
CA ASN A 117 0.03 20.25 19.92
C ASN A 117 -1.11 20.51 18.93
N ALA A 118 -1.03 19.98 17.71
CA ALA A 118 -2.08 20.14 16.71
C ALA A 118 -3.34 19.36 17.08
N SER A 119 -3.23 18.21 17.76
CA SER A 119 -4.38 17.43 18.24
C SER A 119 -5.07 18.06 19.44
N THR A 120 -4.31 18.66 20.36
CA THR A 120 -4.88 19.31 21.57
C THR A 120 -5.56 20.66 21.29
N GLN A 121 -5.15 21.36 20.24
CA GLN A 121 -5.80 22.62 19.81
C GLN A 121 -7.18 22.43 19.16
N ASN A 122 -7.61 21.20 18.92
CA ASN A 122 -8.89 20.87 18.29
C ASN A 122 -10.14 21.29 19.10
N GLY A 123 -9.99 21.66 20.38
CA GLY A 123 -11.11 22.09 21.23
C GLY A 123 -11.49 23.57 21.13
N SER A 124 -10.73 24.41 20.43
CA SER A 124 -10.86 25.88 20.55
C SER A 124 -11.00 26.65 19.22
N THR A 125 -10.94 26.01 18.07
CA THR A 125 -11.13 26.73 16.79
C THR A 125 -12.39 26.31 16.08
N PRO A 126 -13.23 27.26 15.61
CA PRO A 126 -14.46 26.97 14.86
C PRO A 126 -14.24 26.24 13.54
N ASN A 127 -13.02 26.13 13.06
CA ASN A 127 -12.65 25.61 11.75
C ASN A 127 -11.98 24.24 11.71
N GLY A 128 -11.91 23.49 12.85
CA GLY A 128 -11.42 22.12 12.87
C GLY A 128 -9.89 22.00 12.92
N SER A 129 -9.41 20.77 12.86
CA SER A 129 -8.01 20.40 12.93
C SER A 129 -7.14 21.02 11.83
N THR A 130 -5.90 21.35 12.19
CA THR A 130 -4.88 21.78 11.23
C THR A 130 -4.10 20.61 10.64
N LEU A 131 -4.38 19.38 11.08
CA LEU A 131 -3.74 18.17 10.57
C LEU A 131 -4.35 17.73 9.23
N GLY A 132 -3.51 17.19 8.39
CA GLY A 132 -3.88 16.49 7.17
C GLY A 132 -3.03 15.25 6.98
N ILE A 133 -3.44 14.37 6.06
CA ILE A 133 -2.67 13.22 5.65
C ILE A 133 -2.57 13.19 4.12
N ASP A 134 -1.35 13.01 3.61
CA ASP A 134 -1.03 12.90 2.19
C ASP A 134 -0.54 11.48 1.87
N LEU A 135 -0.95 10.95 0.72
CA LEU A 135 -0.26 9.81 0.12
C LEU A 135 1.13 10.22 -0.32
N THR A 136 2.12 9.38 -0.06
CA THR A 136 3.51 9.59 -0.48
C THR A 136 3.87 8.70 -1.67
N PHE A 137 5.02 8.94 -2.27
CA PHE A 137 5.54 8.08 -3.33
C PHE A 137 5.78 6.66 -2.79
N ASP A 138 5.44 5.66 -3.59
CA ASP A 138 5.54 4.26 -3.20
C ASP A 138 6.96 3.71 -3.40
N GLU A 139 7.87 4.09 -2.51
CA GLU A 139 9.26 3.60 -2.52
C GLU A 139 9.36 2.11 -2.14
N VAL A 140 8.40 1.60 -1.38
CA VAL A 140 8.42 0.20 -0.91
C VAL A 140 8.28 -0.76 -2.07
N SER A 141 7.30 -0.53 -2.95
CA SER A 141 7.11 -1.36 -4.14
C SER A 141 8.36 -1.40 -5.02
N TYR A 142 9.02 -0.27 -5.21
CA TYR A 142 10.27 -0.24 -5.99
C TYR A 142 11.39 -1.01 -5.30
N ARG A 143 11.52 -0.91 -3.97
CA ARG A 143 12.52 -1.68 -3.21
C ARG A 143 12.27 -3.17 -3.32
N GLU A 144 11.03 -3.62 -3.17
CA GLU A 144 10.66 -5.04 -3.30
C GLU A 144 10.93 -5.57 -4.72
N MET A 145 10.60 -4.78 -5.75
CA MET A 145 10.93 -5.13 -7.14
C MET A 145 12.45 -5.22 -7.36
N HIS A 146 13.24 -4.32 -6.77
CA HIS A 146 14.70 -4.37 -6.84
C HIS A 146 15.26 -5.61 -6.14
N GLN A 147 14.72 -5.94 -4.96
CA GLN A 147 15.14 -7.13 -4.23
C GLN A 147 14.85 -8.40 -5.05
N ALA A 148 13.63 -8.55 -5.54
CA ALA A 148 13.24 -9.67 -6.38
C ALA A 148 14.12 -9.80 -7.63
N LEU A 149 14.47 -8.69 -8.28
CA LEU A 149 15.38 -8.71 -9.43
C LEU A 149 16.79 -9.15 -9.04
N ASN A 150 17.32 -8.67 -7.92
CA ASN A 150 18.63 -9.08 -7.42
C ASN A 150 18.65 -10.58 -7.06
N ASP A 151 17.58 -11.08 -6.44
CA ASP A 151 17.44 -12.50 -6.12
C ASP A 151 17.46 -13.38 -7.38
N VAL A 152 16.74 -12.94 -8.44
CA VAL A 152 16.75 -13.62 -9.75
C VAL A 152 18.14 -13.57 -10.41
N ILE A 153 18.79 -12.41 -10.41
CA ILE A 153 20.15 -12.27 -10.98
C ILE A 153 21.19 -13.12 -10.23
N GLY A 154 21.02 -13.22 -8.90
CA GLY A 154 21.90 -14.04 -8.05
C GLY A 154 21.56 -15.53 -8.06
N ALA A 155 20.43 -15.93 -8.63
CA ALA A 155 20.00 -17.32 -8.64
C ALA A 155 20.92 -18.18 -9.52
N ASN A 156 21.53 -19.19 -8.92
CA ASN A 156 22.39 -20.14 -9.64
C ASN A 156 22.27 -21.53 -9.01
N GLY A 157 21.94 -22.54 -9.82
CA GLY A 157 21.85 -23.93 -9.39
C GLY A 157 20.83 -24.20 -8.27
N ASN A 158 19.90 -23.32 -8.04
CA ASN A 158 18.85 -23.43 -7.04
C ASN A 158 17.45 -23.41 -7.67
N ARG A 159 16.43 -23.66 -6.86
CA ARG A 159 15.04 -23.73 -7.33
C ARG A 159 14.57 -22.45 -8.03
N LEU A 160 15.03 -21.27 -7.60
CA LEU A 160 14.68 -20.02 -8.23
C LEU A 160 15.23 -19.93 -9.67
N ALA A 161 16.48 -20.34 -9.90
CA ALA A 161 17.07 -20.42 -11.24
C ALA A 161 16.28 -21.35 -12.15
N GLU A 162 15.90 -22.55 -11.66
CA GLU A 162 15.06 -23.49 -12.42
C GLU A 162 13.70 -22.88 -12.80
N LEU A 163 13.05 -22.20 -11.88
CA LEU A 163 11.77 -21.53 -12.15
C LEU A 163 11.91 -20.38 -13.14
N CYS A 164 13.02 -19.65 -13.10
CA CYS A 164 13.32 -18.61 -14.10
C CYS A 164 13.45 -19.23 -15.50
N ASP A 165 14.17 -20.34 -15.63
CA ASP A 165 14.32 -21.06 -16.90
C ASP A 165 12.97 -21.53 -17.45
N VAL A 166 12.08 -22.02 -16.58
CA VAL A 166 10.72 -22.41 -16.97
C VAL A 166 9.90 -21.20 -17.44
N LEU A 167 9.93 -20.09 -16.68
CA LEU A 167 9.17 -18.89 -17.02
C LEU A 167 9.65 -18.18 -18.29
N LEU A 168 10.97 -18.28 -18.57
CA LEU A 168 11.57 -17.75 -19.79
C LEU A 168 11.47 -18.71 -21.00
N GLY A 169 10.90 -19.91 -20.80
CA GLY A 169 10.73 -20.90 -21.85
C GLY A 169 12.02 -21.65 -22.24
N VAL A 170 13.09 -21.51 -21.44
CA VAL A 170 14.35 -22.24 -21.61
C VAL A 170 14.20 -23.71 -21.23
N ARG A 171 13.35 -23.97 -20.24
CA ARG A 171 13.01 -25.31 -19.75
C ARG A 171 11.50 -25.51 -19.76
N GLN A 172 11.03 -26.70 -20.08
CA GLN A 172 9.60 -27.03 -19.97
C GLN A 172 9.20 -27.24 -18.50
N ALA A 173 7.99 -26.76 -18.15
CA ALA A 173 7.41 -27.03 -16.85
C ALA A 173 7.12 -28.53 -16.67
N SER A 174 7.37 -29.04 -15.48
CA SER A 174 7.16 -30.44 -15.13
C SER A 174 5.86 -30.63 -14.35
N TYR A 175 5.25 -31.80 -14.54
CA TYR A 175 4.01 -32.20 -13.90
C TYR A 175 4.19 -33.62 -13.34
N ARG A 176 3.51 -33.91 -12.23
CA ARG A 176 3.41 -35.26 -11.66
C ARG A 176 1.98 -35.77 -11.74
N GLU A 177 1.81 -37.06 -11.74
CA GLU A 177 0.49 -37.67 -11.56
C GLU A 177 -0.02 -37.35 -10.15
N PRO A 178 -1.25 -36.80 -10.00
CA PRO A 178 -1.85 -36.57 -8.69
C PRO A 178 -2.06 -37.91 -7.95
N GLN A 179 -1.67 -37.98 -6.69
CA GLN A 179 -1.92 -39.15 -5.86
C GLN A 179 -3.39 -39.14 -5.36
N ALA A 180 -3.91 -40.30 -4.95
CA ALA A 180 -5.28 -40.39 -4.48
C ALA A 180 -5.61 -39.46 -3.32
N ASP A 181 -4.65 -39.23 -2.42
CA ASP A 181 -4.77 -38.30 -1.29
C ASP A 181 -4.74 -36.81 -1.67
N ASP A 182 -4.25 -36.47 -2.88
CA ASP A 182 -4.24 -35.12 -3.42
C ASP A 182 -5.62 -34.74 -4.02
N LEU A 183 -6.52 -35.69 -4.18
CA LEU A 183 -7.76 -35.51 -4.92
C LEU A 183 -8.92 -35.12 -3.99
N PHE A 184 -8.87 -33.92 -3.47
CA PHE A 184 -10.02 -33.32 -2.81
C PHE A 184 -10.98 -32.71 -3.86
N TYR A 185 -12.20 -33.23 -3.94
CA TYR A 185 -13.23 -32.76 -4.87
C TYR A 185 -14.39 -32.09 -4.12
N PRO A 186 -14.35 -30.76 -3.92
CA PRO A 186 -15.52 -30.06 -3.40
C PRO A 186 -16.70 -30.21 -4.36
N SER A 187 -17.84 -30.65 -3.85
CA SER A 187 -19.08 -30.81 -4.63
C SER A 187 -19.61 -29.50 -5.25
N ALA A 188 -19.04 -28.36 -4.83
CA ALA A 188 -19.40 -27.04 -5.33
C ALA A 188 -18.68 -26.64 -6.63
N LEU A 189 -17.68 -27.39 -7.09
CA LEU A 189 -16.91 -27.07 -8.31
C LEU A 189 -17.53 -27.76 -9.53
N ASN A 190 -17.58 -27.02 -10.65
CA ASN A 190 -17.94 -27.61 -11.94
C ASN A 190 -16.74 -28.33 -12.59
N ASP A 191 -16.98 -29.08 -13.67
CA ASP A 191 -15.97 -29.92 -14.31
C ASP A 191 -14.74 -29.15 -14.79
N SER A 192 -14.92 -27.94 -15.33
CA SER A 192 -13.78 -27.12 -15.78
C SER A 192 -12.95 -26.58 -14.62
N GLN A 193 -13.58 -26.27 -13.49
CA GLN A 193 -12.88 -25.89 -12.26
C GLN A 193 -12.14 -27.08 -11.66
N LEU A 194 -12.72 -28.28 -11.68
CA LEU A 194 -12.05 -29.53 -11.25
C LEU A 194 -10.82 -29.82 -12.10
N VAL A 195 -10.91 -29.66 -13.42
CA VAL A 195 -9.75 -29.81 -14.33
C VAL A 195 -8.66 -28.79 -13.97
N ALA A 196 -9.01 -27.53 -13.71
CA ALA A 196 -8.05 -26.51 -13.30
C ALA A 196 -7.38 -26.87 -11.96
N VAL A 197 -8.13 -27.34 -10.96
CA VAL A 197 -7.58 -27.76 -9.66
C VAL A 197 -6.60 -28.94 -9.86
N ARG A 198 -6.95 -29.95 -10.63
CA ARG A 198 -6.06 -31.09 -10.95
C ARG A 198 -4.77 -30.61 -11.61
N HIS A 199 -4.88 -29.69 -12.57
CA HIS A 199 -3.72 -29.11 -13.25
C HIS A 199 -2.76 -28.41 -12.27
N VAL A 200 -3.30 -27.64 -11.30
CA VAL A 200 -2.49 -27.01 -10.26
C VAL A 200 -1.81 -28.03 -9.35
N ILE A 201 -2.56 -29.04 -8.89
CA ILE A 201 -2.03 -30.07 -7.98
C ILE A 201 -0.93 -30.91 -8.65
N SER A 202 -1.06 -31.17 -9.95
CA SER A 202 -0.05 -31.92 -10.70
C SER A 202 1.20 -31.10 -11.04
N ALA A 203 1.13 -29.78 -11.01
CA ALA A 203 2.27 -28.93 -11.38
C ALA A 203 3.39 -29.01 -10.35
N GLN A 204 4.61 -29.32 -10.81
CA GLN A 204 5.82 -29.28 -9.98
C GLN A 204 6.53 -27.92 -10.04
N ASP A 205 6.35 -27.20 -11.13
CA ASP A 205 7.01 -25.91 -11.34
C ASP A 205 6.00 -24.76 -11.35
N VAL A 206 5.21 -24.67 -12.39
CA VAL A 206 4.27 -23.54 -12.61
C VAL A 206 2.97 -24.08 -13.23
N ALA A 207 1.82 -23.58 -12.75
CA ALA A 207 0.52 -23.76 -13.38
C ALA A 207 -0.11 -22.41 -13.69
N ILE A 208 -0.63 -22.24 -14.88
CA ILE A 208 -1.34 -21.04 -15.32
C ILE A 208 -2.83 -21.36 -15.46
N ILE A 209 -3.67 -20.67 -14.67
CA ILE A 209 -5.13 -20.76 -14.80
C ILE A 209 -5.64 -19.47 -15.41
N HIS A 210 -6.14 -19.54 -16.64
CA HIS A 210 -6.82 -18.45 -17.30
C HIS A 210 -8.32 -18.58 -17.16
N GLY A 211 -8.98 -17.55 -16.66
CA GLY A 211 -10.45 -17.49 -16.59
C GLY A 211 -10.94 -16.04 -16.63
N PRO A 212 -11.97 -15.74 -17.44
CA PRO A 212 -12.61 -14.43 -17.47
C PRO A 212 -13.15 -14.00 -16.09
N PRO A 213 -13.50 -12.72 -15.90
CA PRO A 213 -14.19 -12.25 -14.71
C PRO A 213 -15.50 -13.05 -14.48
N GLY A 214 -15.80 -13.41 -13.22
CA GLY A 214 -17.03 -14.13 -12.86
C GLY A 214 -16.97 -15.65 -13.02
N THR A 215 -15.84 -16.26 -13.37
CA THR A 215 -15.70 -17.74 -13.51
C THR A 215 -15.43 -18.47 -12.20
N GLY A 216 -15.53 -17.79 -11.05
CA GLY A 216 -15.37 -18.43 -9.73
C GLY A 216 -13.93 -18.76 -9.34
N LYS A 217 -12.92 -18.02 -9.85
CA LYS A 217 -11.51 -18.27 -9.50
C LYS A 217 -11.17 -18.04 -8.01
N THR A 218 -11.99 -17.27 -7.32
CA THR A 218 -11.77 -16.82 -5.91
C THR A 218 -12.91 -17.24 -4.97
N THR A 219 -13.75 -18.16 -5.39
CA THR A 219 -14.87 -18.65 -4.59
C THR A 219 -14.41 -19.72 -3.61
#